data_7f81191c090522693f5b6fabad0d9ece
#
_entry.id   7f81191c090522693f5b6fabad0d9ece
#
_cell.length_a   1.000
_cell.length_b   1.000
_cell.length_c   1.000
_cell.angle_alpha   90.00
_cell.angle_beta   90.00
_cell.angle_gamma   90.00
#
_symmetry.space_group_name_H-M   'P 1'
#
loop_
_entity.id
_entity.type
_entity.pdbx_description
1 polymer ?
#
loop_
_entity_poly.entity_id
_entity_poly.type
_entity_poly.pdbx_seq_one_letter_code
_entity_poly.pdbx_strand_id
1 'polypeptide(L)'
;MNNFKNLNISILNLLIASIIPFLIWGPFFPDLIISISALFFLFYIFKNKNFYFFHNKPLVIFFIFCFYCILVSIFIAKNILLSFESSLFYFRIGVFVCFIWYLVDKDKSIISYFYYALIICFSVLIVDGYYQYFTGENMLGYKIKGIRVSSFFGDELILGSYLSRLFPLLFAFFIVKEKRRFEIYFIGFL
;
A
#
# COMPACT_ATOMS: atom_id res chain seq x y z
N MET A 1 -17.77 -12.60 -23.76
CA MET A 1 -17.45 -11.22 -23.36
C MET A 1 -17.19 -11.03 -21.85
N ASN A 2 -17.83 -11.82 -20.97
CA ASN A 2 -17.63 -11.69 -19.51
C ASN A 2 -16.23 -12.14 -19.01
N ASN A 3 -15.62 -13.16 -19.61
CA ASN A 3 -14.32 -13.68 -19.16
C ASN A 3 -13.17 -12.67 -19.33
N PHE A 4 -13.17 -11.87 -20.40
CA PHE A 4 -12.15 -10.83 -20.59
C PHE A 4 -12.27 -9.65 -19.61
N LYS A 5 -13.50 -9.28 -19.22
CA LYS A 5 -13.71 -8.24 -18.18
C LYS A 5 -13.23 -8.71 -16.81
N ASN A 6 -13.48 -9.96 -16.46
CA ASN A 6 -13.04 -10.54 -15.19
C ASN A 6 -11.53 -10.73 -15.13
N LEU A 7 -10.89 -11.13 -16.24
CA LEU A 7 -9.43 -11.26 -16.32
C LEU A 7 -8.74 -9.90 -16.10
N ASN A 8 -9.25 -8.84 -16.71
CA ASN A 8 -8.69 -7.50 -16.53
C ASN A 8 -8.81 -7.00 -15.09
N ILE A 9 -9.90 -7.28 -14.38
CA ILE A 9 -10.08 -6.90 -12.97
C ILE A 9 -9.11 -7.69 -12.07
N SER A 10 -8.96 -8.98 -12.29
CA SER A 10 -8.04 -9.82 -11.51
C SER A 10 -6.58 -9.38 -11.66
N ILE A 11 -6.14 -9.03 -12.87
CA ILE A 11 -4.80 -8.50 -13.14
C ILE A 11 -4.60 -7.17 -12.41
N LEU A 12 -5.60 -6.30 -12.44
CA LEU A 12 -5.57 -5.01 -11.77
C LEU A 12 -5.48 -5.16 -10.24
N ASN A 13 -6.27 -6.08 -9.67
CA ASN A 13 -6.23 -6.39 -8.24
C ASN A 13 -4.85 -6.93 -7.81
N LEU A 14 -4.26 -7.82 -8.63
CA LEU A 14 -2.91 -8.34 -8.39
C LEU A 14 -1.85 -7.23 -8.45
N LEU A 15 -1.92 -6.35 -9.47
CA LEU A 15 -1.00 -5.23 -9.62
C LEU A 15 -1.06 -4.28 -8.42
N ILE A 16 -2.25 -4.00 -7.90
CA ILE A 16 -2.40 -3.12 -6.74
C ILE A 16 -1.93 -3.84 -5.46
N ALA A 17 -2.23 -5.12 -5.29
CA ALA A 17 -1.76 -5.89 -4.14
C ALA A 17 -0.23 -6.04 -4.12
N SER A 18 0.44 -5.97 -5.29
CA SER A 18 1.90 -6.00 -5.39
C SER A 18 2.60 -4.78 -4.76
N ILE A 19 1.87 -3.72 -4.43
CA ILE A 19 2.41 -2.59 -3.65
C ILE A 19 3.07 -3.09 -2.35
N ILE A 20 2.47 -4.10 -1.70
CA ILE A 20 2.96 -4.63 -0.41
C ILE A 20 4.39 -5.21 -0.54
N PRO A 21 4.67 -6.18 -1.42
CA PRO A 21 6.03 -6.68 -1.59
C PRO A 21 6.99 -5.63 -2.15
N PHE A 22 6.56 -4.73 -3.02
CA PHE A 22 7.42 -3.68 -3.57
C PHE A 22 7.88 -2.66 -2.53
N LEU A 23 7.14 -2.46 -1.43
CA LEU A 23 7.59 -1.63 -0.31
C LEU A 23 8.89 -2.15 0.34
N ILE A 24 9.22 -3.44 0.18
CA ILE A 24 10.46 -4.02 0.69
C ILE A 24 11.67 -3.50 -0.11
N TRP A 25 11.52 -3.34 -1.41
CA TRP A 25 12.58 -2.85 -2.30
C TRP A 25 12.72 -1.32 -2.35
N GLY A 26 11.79 -0.61 -1.71
CA GLY A 26 11.84 0.84 -1.60
C GLY A 26 10.59 1.54 -2.09
N PRO A 27 10.53 2.87 -1.98
CA PRO A 27 9.31 3.64 -2.24
C PRO A 27 8.99 3.82 -3.74
N PHE A 28 9.96 3.63 -4.64
CA PHE A 28 9.81 3.95 -6.05
C PHE A 28 8.68 3.18 -6.75
N PHE A 29 8.67 1.84 -6.64
CA PHE A 29 7.67 1.01 -7.31
C PHE A 29 6.25 1.21 -6.76
N PRO A 30 6.03 1.23 -5.42
CA PRO A 30 4.73 1.58 -4.86
C PRO A 30 4.22 2.94 -5.32
N ASP A 31 5.09 3.94 -5.33
CA ASP A 31 4.75 5.30 -5.73
C ASP A 31 4.36 5.39 -7.21
N LEU A 32 5.05 4.67 -8.06
CA LEU A 32 4.75 4.54 -9.48
C LEU A 32 3.39 3.87 -9.70
N ILE A 33 3.09 2.77 -9.00
CA ILE A 33 1.79 2.08 -9.09
C ILE A 33 0.67 3.02 -8.63
N ILE A 34 0.83 3.73 -7.52
CA ILE A 34 -0.14 4.69 -7.00
C ILE A 34 -0.40 5.80 -8.03
N SER A 35 0.66 6.35 -8.61
CA SER A 35 0.58 7.45 -9.56
C SER A 35 -0.13 7.04 -10.85
N ILE A 36 0.27 5.91 -11.45
CA ILE A 36 -0.35 5.39 -12.67
C ILE A 36 -1.82 5.04 -12.41
N SER A 37 -2.12 4.39 -11.29
CA SER A 37 -3.49 4.02 -10.91
C SER A 37 -4.37 5.25 -10.69
N ALA A 38 -3.86 6.30 -10.05
CA ALA A 38 -4.57 7.55 -9.85
C ALA A 38 -4.87 8.26 -11.18
N LEU A 39 -3.88 8.35 -12.09
CA LEU A 39 -4.06 8.93 -13.42
C LEU A 39 -5.09 8.16 -14.25
N PHE A 40 -4.99 6.82 -14.25
CA PHE A 40 -5.95 5.96 -14.94
C PHE A 40 -7.36 6.17 -14.41
N PHE A 41 -7.53 6.27 -13.10
CA PHE A 41 -8.83 6.47 -12.47
C PHE A 41 -9.41 7.86 -12.73
N LEU A 42 -8.59 8.91 -12.72
CA LEU A 42 -9.00 10.25 -13.12
C LEU A 42 -9.52 10.25 -14.56
N PHE A 43 -8.76 9.66 -15.49
CA PHE A 43 -9.21 9.55 -16.87
C PHE A 43 -10.54 8.81 -17.01
N TYR A 44 -10.70 7.71 -16.25
CA TYR A 44 -11.95 6.94 -16.21
C TYR A 44 -13.13 7.77 -15.70
N ILE A 45 -12.95 8.55 -14.63
CA ILE A 45 -14.00 9.41 -14.03
C ILE A 45 -14.41 10.51 -15.00
N PHE A 46 -13.44 11.20 -15.61
CA PHE A 46 -13.73 12.27 -16.58
C PHE A 46 -14.48 11.74 -17.80
N LYS A 47 -14.06 10.59 -18.32
CA LYS A 47 -14.74 9.96 -19.47
C LYS A 47 -16.18 9.56 -19.16
N ASN A 48 -16.44 9.02 -17.97
CA ASN A 48 -17.76 8.53 -17.57
C ASN A 48 -18.60 9.58 -16.80
N LYS A 49 -18.05 10.77 -16.54
CA LYS A 49 -18.68 11.86 -15.77
C LYS A 49 -19.19 11.40 -14.39
N ASN A 50 -18.51 10.44 -13.77
CA ASN A 50 -18.93 9.84 -12.51
C ASN A 50 -18.08 10.40 -11.34
N PHE A 51 -18.51 11.53 -10.79
CA PHE A 51 -17.83 12.21 -9.67
C PHE A 51 -18.33 11.80 -8.29
N TYR A 52 -19.17 10.78 -8.19
CA TYR A 52 -19.79 10.33 -6.92
C TYR A 52 -18.76 10.10 -5.80
N PHE A 53 -17.62 9.51 -6.10
CA PHE A 53 -16.58 9.20 -5.11
C PHE A 53 -16.01 10.45 -4.43
N PHE A 54 -15.98 11.60 -5.10
CA PHE A 54 -15.47 12.86 -4.55
C PHE A 54 -16.45 13.58 -3.63
N HIS A 55 -17.69 13.11 -3.49
CA HIS A 55 -18.69 13.70 -2.59
C HIS A 55 -18.64 13.12 -1.17
N ASN A 56 -17.75 12.15 -0.90
CA ASN A 56 -17.61 11.58 0.43
C ASN A 56 -16.95 12.59 1.38
N LYS A 57 -17.61 12.89 2.52
CA LYS A 57 -17.14 13.90 3.50
C LYS A 57 -15.66 13.73 3.90
N PRO A 58 -15.16 12.54 4.33
CA PRO A 58 -13.75 12.35 4.63
C PRO A 58 -12.80 12.70 3.48
N LEU A 59 -13.16 12.36 2.24
CA LEU A 59 -12.34 12.68 1.08
C LEU A 59 -12.35 14.17 0.75
N VAL A 60 -13.49 14.82 0.89
CA VAL A 60 -13.58 16.29 0.73
C VAL A 60 -12.69 16.99 1.74
N ILE A 61 -12.72 16.58 3.02
CA ILE A 61 -11.83 17.11 4.06
C ILE A 61 -10.36 16.90 3.69
N PHE A 62 -10.00 15.69 3.20
CA PHE A 62 -8.65 15.41 2.75
C PHE A 62 -8.21 16.32 1.59
N PHE A 63 -9.06 16.55 0.59
CA PHE A 63 -8.72 17.44 -0.53
C PHE A 63 -8.62 18.90 -0.09
N ILE A 64 -9.48 19.35 0.85
CA ILE A 64 -9.35 20.67 1.48
C ILE A 64 -8.00 20.80 2.20
N PHE A 65 -7.59 19.77 2.94
CA PHE A 65 -6.28 19.74 3.59
C PHE A 65 -5.13 19.78 2.57
N CYS A 66 -5.20 19.04 1.47
CA CYS A 66 -4.20 19.12 0.39
C CYS A 66 -4.12 20.53 -0.17
N PHE A 67 -5.26 21.19 -0.41
CA PHE A 67 -5.31 22.56 -0.88
C PHE A 67 -4.69 23.54 0.13
N TYR A 68 -4.97 23.36 1.41
CA TYR A 68 -4.34 24.13 2.49
C TYR A 68 -2.81 23.96 2.48
N CYS A 69 -2.29 22.74 2.34
CA CYS A 69 -0.85 22.48 2.25
C CYS A 69 -0.22 23.21 1.06
N ILE A 70 -0.89 23.23 -0.10
CA ILE A 70 -0.44 23.97 -1.28
C ILE A 70 -0.37 25.47 -0.98
N LEU A 71 -1.40 26.04 -0.36
CA LEU A 71 -1.39 27.47 0.01
C LEU A 71 -0.25 27.82 0.97
N VAL A 72 -0.04 27.00 2.01
CA VAL A 72 1.08 27.18 2.96
C VAL A 72 2.43 27.09 2.23
N SER A 73 2.59 26.18 1.30
CA SER A 73 3.80 26.03 0.51
C SER A 73 4.10 27.27 -0.35
N ILE A 74 3.06 27.91 -0.90
CA ILE A 74 3.24 29.10 -1.75
C ILE A 74 3.56 30.34 -0.90
N PHE A 75 2.88 30.52 0.24
CA PHE A 75 2.94 31.79 0.99
C PHE A 75 4.00 31.80 2.10
N ILE A 76 4.40 30.66 2.66
CA ILE A 76 5.21 30.57 3.88
C ILE A 76 6.56 29.89 3.66
N ALA A 77 6.70 29.04 2.64
CA ALA A 77 7.92 28.25 2.47
C ALA A 77 9.12 29.08 2.02
N LYS A 78 10.30 28.81 2.60
CA LYS A 78 11.57 29.42 2.18
C LYS A 78 11.96 29.04 0.74
N ASN A 79 11.74 27.76 0.37
CA ASN A 79 11.94 27.24 -0.97
C ASN A 79 10.58 26.89 -1.58
N ILE A 80 9.94 27.88 -2.20
CA ILE A 80 8.58 27.76 -2.72
C ILE A 80 8.45 26.61 -3.72
N LEU A 81 9.39 26.49 -4.66
CA LEU A 81 9.31 25.49 -5.73
C LEU A 81 9.36 24.06 -5.19
N LEU A 82 10.29 23.77 -4.29
CA LEU A 82 10.47 22.45 -3.68
C LEU A 82 9.27 22.07 -2.80
N SER A 83 8.76 23.02 -2.01
CA SER A 83 7.61 22.81 -1.14
C SER A 83 6.31 22.64 -1.93
N PHE A 84 6.14 23.41 -3.00
CA PHE A 84 5.00 23.30 -3.90
C PHE A 84 4.99 21.95 -4.63
N GLU A 85 6.12 21.52 -5.17
CA GLU A 85 6.26 20.20 -5.80
C GLU A 85 5.87 19.09 -4.84
N SER A 86 6.37 19.10 -3.61
CA SER A 86 6.04 18.11 -2.60
C SER A 86 4.55 18.11 -2.23
N SER A 87 3.95 19.29 -2.03
CA SER A 87 2.55 19.41 -1.61
C SER A 87 1.56 19.10 -2.73
N LEU A 88 1.90 19.42 -3.99
CA LEU A 88 1.05 19.17 -5.14
C LEU A 88 0.77 17.68 -5.34
N PHE A 89 1.76 16.82 -5.05
CA PHE A 89 1.60 15.38 -5.29
C PHE A 89 0.77 14.65 -4.22
N TYR A 90 0.45 15.27 -3.09
CA TYR A 90 -0.38 14.60 -2.07
C TYR A 90 -1.79 14.25 -2.55
N PHE A 91 -2.38 15.04 -3.44
CA PHE A 91 -3.74 14.79 -3.91
C PHE A 91 -3.88 13.44 -4.63
N ARG A 92 -2.80 12.90 -5.24
CA ARG A 92 -2.81 11.60 -5.91
C ARG A 92 -3.17 10.45 -4.97
N ILE A 93 -2.80 10.57 -3.67
CA ILE A 93 -3.13 9.58 -2.64
C ILE A 93 -4.65 9.53 -2.43
N GLY A 94 -5.31 10.71 -2.35
CA GLY A 94 -6.77 10.76 -2.24
C GLY A 94 -7.48 10.17 -3.46
N VAL A 95 -6.96 10.44 -4.66
CA VAL A 95 -7.49 9.83 -5.90
C VAL A 95 -7.29 8.32 -5.90
N PHE A 96 -6.13 7.83 -5.44
CA PHE A 96 -5.87 6.41 -5.31
C PHE A 96 -6.81 5.73 -4.31
N VAL A 97 -7.11 6.37 -3.17
CA VAL A 97 -8.12 5.86 -2.21
C VAL A 97 -9.50 5.76 -2.85
N CYS A 98 -9.92 6.75 -3.65
CA CYS A 98 -11.16 6.67 -4.43
C CYS A 98 -11.14 5.48 -5.40
N PHE A 99 -9.98 5.23 -6.03
CA PHE A 99 -9.82 4.10 -6.94
C PHE A 99 -9.92 2.76 -6.23
N ILE A 100 -9.27 2.59 -5.07
CA ILE A 100 -9.42 1.38 -4.26
C ILE A 100 -10.88 1.17 -3.84
N TRP A 101 -11.55 2.22 -3.40
CA TRP A 101 -12.97 2.14 -3.07
C TRP A 101 -13.81 1.68 -4.26
N TYR A 102 -13.61 2.28 -5.44
CA TYR A 102 -14.27 1.86 -6.66
C TYR A 102 -14.04 0.37 -6.97
N LEU A 103 -12.82 -0.12 -6.79
CA LEU A 103 -12.50 -1.54 -7.02
C LEU A 103 -13.19 -2.47 -6.01
N VAL A 104 -13.21 -2.10 -4.73
CA VAL A 104 -13.90 -2.88 -3.67
C VAL A 104 -15.39 -2.96 -3.94
N ASP A 105 -16.01 -1.85 -4.39
CA ASP A 105 -17.43 -1.84 -4.74
C ASP A 105 -17.73 -2.74 -5.96
N LYS A 106 -16.78 -2.81 -6.89
CA LYS A 106 -16.94 -3.58 -8.12
C LYS A 106 -16.61 -5.06 -7.98
N ASP A 107 -15.58 -5.37 -7.20
CA ASP A 107 -15.11 -6.74 -6.97
C ASP A 107 -14.43 -6.86 -5.60
N LYS A 108 -15.12 -7.51 -4.66
CA LYS A 108 -14.59 -7.75 -3.31
C LYS A 108 -13.39 -8.69 -3.28
N SER A 109 -13.04 -9.34 -4.39
CA SER A 109 -11.87 -10.23 -4.45
C SER A 109 -10.55 -9.50 -4.17
N ILE A 110 -10.47 -8.19 -4.41
CA ILE A 110 -9.30 -7.35 -4.10
C ILE A 110 -8.87 -7.50 -2.63
N ILE A 111 -9.83 -7.63 -1.70
CA ILE A 111 -9.54 -7.85 -0.27
C ILE A 111 -8.77 -9.15 -0.06
N SER A 112 -9.11 -10.20 -0.80
CA SER A 112 -8.39 -11.48 -0.74
C SER A 112 -6.98 -11.37 -1.32
N TYR A 113 -6.77 -10.61 -2.40
CA TYR A 113 -5.44 -10.37 -2.98
C TYR A 113 -4.53 -9.65 -1.98
N PHE A 114 -5.01 -8.57 -1.33
CA PHE A 114 -4.27 -7.87 -0.29
C PHE A 114 -3.97 -8.75 0.92
N TYR A 115 -4.95 -9.53 1.37
CA TYR A 115 -4.78 -10.45 2.49
C TYR A 115 -3.67 -11.47 2.22
N TYR A 116 -3.70 -12.15 1.07
CA TYR A 116 -2.65 -13.13 0.74
C TYR A 116 -1.29 -12.48 0.51
N ALA A 117 -1.24 -11.30 -0.11
CA ALA A 117 0.01 -10.56 -0.27
C ALA A 117 0.64 -10.22 1.09
N LEU A 118 -0.15 -9.76 2.06
CA LEU A 118 0.32 -9.47 3.43
C LEU A 118 0.81 -10.74 4.12
N ILE A 119 0.04 -11.85 4.10
CA ILE A 119 0.47 -13.10 4.73
C ILE A 119 1.79 -13.59 4.16
N ILE A 120 1.91 -13.63 2.83
CA ILE A 120 3.13 -14.10 2.17
C ILE A 120 4.31 -13.22 2.55
N CYS A 121 4.17 -11.88 2.46
CA CYS A 121 5.23 -10.96 2.81
C CYS A 121 5.64 -11.07 4.28
N PHE A 122 4.68 -11.14 5.20
CA PHE A 122 4.97 -11.30 6.63
C PHE A 122 5.71 -12.61 6.91
N SER A 123 5.22 -13.72 6.36
CA SER A 123 5.83 -15.04 6.56
C SER A 123 7.27 -15.04 6.07
N VAL A 124 7.52 -14.53 4.87
CA VAL A 124 8.85 -14.49 4.27
C VAL A 124 9.79 -13.59 5.07
N LEU A 125 9.35 -12.39 5.47
CA LEU A 125 10.15 -11.45 6.25
C LEU A 125 10.47 -11.98 7.65
N ILE A 126 9.53 -12.64 8.31
CA ILE A 126 9.71 -13.20 9.65
C ILE A 126 10.67 -14.40 9.59
N VAL A 127 10.48 -15.31 8.64
CA VAL A 127 11.36 -16.48 8.47
C VAL A 127 12.80 -16.04 8.18
N ASP A 128 12.98 -15.11 7.24
CA ASP A 128 14.32 -14.59 6.92
C ASP A 128 14.91 -13.78 8.08
N GLY A 129 14.07 -13.04 8.81
CA GLY A 129 14.50 -12.32 10.01
C GLY A 129 14.99 -13.25 11.11
N TYR A 130 14.32 -14.37 11.39
CA TYR A 130 14.81 -15.39 12.30
C TYR A 130 16.09 -16.04 11.79
N TYR A 131 16.17 -16.38 10.49
CA TYR A 131 17.37 -16.90 9.88
C TYR A 131 18.56 -15.94 10.09
N GLN A 132 18.37 -14.65 9.79
CA GLN A 132 19.40 -13.62 10.00
C GLN A 132 19.82 -13.51 11.48
N TYR A 133 18.87 -13.64 12.40
CA TYR A 133 19.17 -13.57 13.84
C TYR A 133 20.09 -14.73 14.30
N PHE A 134 19.88 -15.96 13.79
CA PHE A 134 20.66 -17.12 14.19
C PHE A 134 21.99 -17.29 13.45
N THR A 135 22.04 -16.87 12.17
CA THR A 135 23.23 -17.06 11.31
C THR A 135 24.14 -15.83 11.26
N GLY A 136 23.61 -14.66 11.67
CA GLY A 136 24.31 -13.37 11.57
C GLY A 136 24.15 -12.68 10.21
N GLU A 137 23.60 -13.34 9.20
CA GLU A 137 23.31 -12.78 7.87
C GLU A 137 22.02 -13.35 7.29
N ASN A 138 21.32 -12.55 6.48
CA ASN A 138 20.08 -12.97 5.84
C ASN A 138 20.36 -13.83 4.58
N MET A 139 19.29 -14.36 3.95
CA MET A 139 19.41 -15.18 2.73
C MET A 139 20.06 -14.45 1.54
N LEU A 140 20.11 -13.12 1.53
CA LEU A 140 20.79 -12.31 0.51
C LEU A 140 22.20 -11.87 0.92
N GLY A 141 22.71 -12.28 2.11
CA GLY A 141 24.05 -11.95 2.60
C GLY A 141 24.14 -10.61 3.33
N TYR A 142 23.02 -9.96 3.67
CA TYR A 142 23.04 -8.75 4.52
C TYR A 142 23.34 -9.14 5.98
N LYS A 143 24.39 -8.57 6.54
CA LYS A 143 24.80 -8.84 7.93
C LYS A 143 23.94 -8.11 8.93
N ILE A 144 23.75 -8.74 10.10
CA ILE A 144 23.08 -8.11 11.23
C ILE A 144 23.84 -6.88 11.69
N LYS A 145 23.13 -5.77 11.95
CA LYS A 145 23.70 -4.53 12.46
C LYS A 145 23.41 -4.37 13.96
N GLY A 146 24.40 -4.67 14.80
CA GLY A 146 24.22 -4.70 16.24
C GLY A 146 23.27 -5.81 16.68
N ILE A 147 22.14 -5.46 17.28
CA ILE A 147 21.12 -6.42 17.76
C ILE A 147 19.90 -6.44 16.83
N ARG A 148 19.87 -5.58 15.82
CA ARG A 148 18.68 -5.38 14.98
C ARG A 148 18.77 -6.17 13.69
N VAL A 149 17.68 -6.86 13.42
CA VAL A 149 17.45 -7.64 12.20
C VAL A 149 16.80 -6.75 11.14
N SER A 150 17.29 -6.79 9.92
CA SER A 150 16.77 -6.03 8.78
C SER A 150 16.02 -6.87 7.76
N SER A 151 16.29 -8.19 7.73
CA SER A 151 15.78 -9.11 6.71
C SER A 151 16.07 -8.57 5.29
N PHE A 152 15.11 -8.59 4.39
CA PHE A 152 15.27 -8.13 3.00
C PHE A 152 15.36 -6.61 2.83
N PHE A 153 15.24 -5.81 3.90
CA PHE A 153 15.43 -4.35 3.82
C PHE A 153 16.91 -3.93 3.74
N GLY A 154 17.84 -4.87 3.69
CA GLY A 154 19.25 -4.62 3.52
C GLY A 154 19.83 -3.79 4.69
N ASP A 155 20.33 -2.59 4.38
CA ASP A 155 20.92 -1.69 5.36
C ASP A 155 19.91 -0.92 6.21
N GLU A 156 18.63 -0.93 5.82
CA GLU A 156 17.56 -0.21 6.49
C GLU A 156 16.97 -1.03 7.65
N LEU A 157 17.05 -0.51 8.86
CA LEU A 157 16.55 -1.18 10.08
C LEU A 157 15.05 -0.92 10.31
N ILE A 158 14.23 -1.14 9.29
CA ILE A 158 12.80 -0.79 9.29
C ILE A 158 11.85 -2.00 9.37
N LEU A 159 12.37 -3.23 9.45
CA LEU A 159 11.57 -4.46 9.49
C LEU A 159 10.43 -4.40 10.52
N GLY A 160 10.75 -4.08 11.78
CA GLY A 160 9.74 -4.00 12.85
C GLY A 160 8.69 -2.91 12.58
N SER A 161 9.11 -1.77 12.04
CA SER A 161 8.23 -0.66 11.67
C SER A 161 7.29 -1.04 10.52
N TYR A 162 7.77 -1.78 9.53
CA TYR A 162 6.97 -2.31 8.43
C TYR A 162 5.91 -3.28 8.94
N LEU A 163 6.31 -4.28 9.72
CA LEU A 163 5.40 -5.28 10.28
C LEU A 163 4.35 -4.64 11.19
N SER A 164 4.76 -3.77 12.12
CA SER A 164 3.85 -3.13 13.08
C SER A 164 2.80 -2.23 12.43
N ARG A 165 3.15 -1.53 11.34
CA ARG A 165 2.21 -0.66 10.60
C ARG A 165 1.20 -1.43 9.76
N LEU A 166 1.61 -2.56 9.16
CA LEU A 166 0.74 -3.35 8.30
C LEU A 166 -0.02 -4.46 9.04
N PHE A 167 0.40 -4.83 10.26
CA PHE A 167 -0.29 -5.84 11.06
C PHE A 167 -1.77 -5.52 11.34
N PRO A 168 -2.16 -4.28 11.72
CA PRO A 168 -3.57 -3.94 11.90
C PRO A 168 -4.40 -4.14 10.61
N LEU A 169 -3.80 -3.86 9.45
CA LEU A 169 -4.45 -4.07 8.16
C LEU A 169 -4.65 -5.56 7.86
N LEU A 170 -3.63 -6.39 8.12
CA LEU A 170 -3.74 -7.85 8.02
C LEU A 170 -4.86 -8.37 8.93
N PHE A 171 -4.91 -7.90 10.18
CA PHE A 171 -5.93 -8.29 11.14
C PHE A 171 -7.34 -7.85 10.71
N ALA A 172 -7.48 -6.64 10.16
CA ALA A 172 -8.76 -6.18 9.63
C ALA A 172 -9.26 -7.05 8.47
N PHE A 173 -8.39 -7.39 7.53
CA PHE A 173 -8.76 -8.29 6.42
C PHE A 173 -9.10 -9.70 6.90
N PHE A 174 -8.40 -10.18 7.93
CA PHE A 174 -8.72 -11.46 8.56
C PHE A 174 -10.13 -11.48 9.18
N ILE A 175 -10.55 -10.39 9.82
CA ILE A 175 -11.91 -10.30 10.40
C ILE A 175 -12.99 -10.28 9.30
N VAL A 176 -12.72 -9.57 8.20
CA VAL A 176 -13.68 -9.42 7.08
C VAL A 176 -13.85 -10.71 6.28
N LYS A 177 -12.77 -11.49 6.16
CA LYS A 177 -12.78 -12.74 5.41
C LYS A 177 -13.42 -13.87 6.24
N GLU A 178 -14.27 -14.70 5.60
CA GLU A 178 -14.81 -15.88 6.24
C GLU A 178 -13.70 -16.82 6.73
N LYS A 179 -13.73 -17.14 8.03
CA LYS A 179 -12.61 -17.71 8.78
C LYS A 179 -12.45 -19.22 8.54
N ARG A 180 -11.30 -19.65 8.09
CA ARG A 180 -10.82 -21.02 8.27
C ARG A 180 -10.04 -21.11 9.59
N ARG A 181 -10.32 -22.14 10.44
CA ARG A 181 -9.64 -22.31 11.74
C ARG A 181 -8.11 -22.28 11.65
N PHE A 182 -7.54 -22.81 10.58
CA PHE A 182 -6.10 -22.82 10.34
C PHE A 182 -5.50 -21.41 10.21
N GLU A 183 -6.21 -20.49 9.56
CA GLU A 183 -5.73 -19.10 9.39
C GLU A 183 -5.66 -18.36 10.74
N ILE A 184 -6.49 -18.72 11.71
CA ILE A 184 -6.47 -18.14 13.07
C ILE A 184 -5.16 -18.50 13.78
N TYR A 185 -4.78 -19.78 13.75
CA TYR A 185 -3.54 -20.23 14.38
C TYR A 185 -2.31 -19.64 13.68
N PHE A 186 -2.34 -19.54 12.36
CA PHE A 186 -1.23 -19.01 11.59
C PHE A 186 -0.98 -17.52 11.87
N ILE A 187 -2.03 -16.68 11.93
CA ILE A 187 -1.89 -15.25 12.25
C ILE A 187 -1.50 -15.06 13.71
N GLY A 188 -1.95 -15.93 14.61
CA GLY A 188 -1.53 -15.90 16.02
C GLY A 188 -0.08 -16.31 16.25
N PHE A 189 0.54 -17.02 15.29
CA PHE A 189 1.95 -17.40 15.30
C PHE A 189 2.86 -16.32 14.68
N LEU A 190 2.39 -15.54 13.70
CA LEU A 190 3.11 -14.42 13.10
C LEU A 190 3.27 -13.26 14.07
#